data_bd618dfc95b2650d9bd0cbafae9cf4a3
#
_entry.id   bd618dfc95b2650d9bd0cbafae9cf4a3
#
_cell.length_a   1.000
_cell.length_b   1.000
_cell.length_c   1.000
_cell.angle_alpha   90.00
_cell.angle_beta   90.00
_cell.angle_gamma   90.00
#
_symmetry.space_group_name_H-M   'P 1'
#
loop_
_entity.id
_entity.type
_entity.pdbx_description
1 polymer ?
#
loop_
_entity_poly.entity_id
_entity_poly.type
_entity_poly.pdbx_seq_one_letter_code
_entity_poly.pdbx_strand_id
1 'polypeptide(L)'
;MTEKLNLFRSPDAEASFTKAYDAVLSTWPVAYENRYVPTSFGQTHVIVSGNPEGPPVMLLPPGGSHAPIWIRNVGTLSRSFRVYAVDIIGELNRSRPTRPIKNHTAFVEWITELLDGLQLQRVNLVGNSNDGFFALETALLRPERVNKVVLISPAATFVQMWAWWWHLLVPAHIVAPLIHSERMIMKAYDWLWQGFPMDDCYRELRLQSKLSGKRYRPSINSVELIQFFLCGPRRKRQ
;
A
#
# COMPACT_ATOMS: atom_id res chain seq x y z
N MET A 1 18.21 -20.34 -2.16
CA MET A 1 17.48 -19.55 -1.12
C MET A 1 17.57 -18.08 -1.53
N THR A 2 16.49 -17.46 -1.96
CA THR A 2 16.46 -16.02 -2.30
C THR A 2 16.57 -15.22 -1.00
N GLU A 3 17.55 -14.33 -0.94
CA GLU A 3 17.83 -13.49 0.22
C GLU A 3 16.64 -12.57 0.50
N LYS A 4 16.11 -12.60 1.72
CA LYS A 4 15.02 -11.74 2.17
C LYS A 4 15.49 -10.28 2.18
N LEU A 5 14.79 -9.38 1.48
CA LEU A 5 15.03 -7.95 1.58
C LEU A 5 14.57 -7.46 2.96
N ASN A 6 15.51 -7.12 3.82
CA ASN A 6 15.19 -6.60 5.15
C ASN A 6 14.90 -5.09 5.07
N LEU A 7 13.63 -4.72 5.27
CA LEU A 7 13.15 -3.34 5.27
C LEU A 7 13.29 -2.64 6.63
N PHE A 8 13.43 -3.40 7.70
CA PHE A 8 13.57 -2.88 9.06
C PHE A 8 15.03 -2.52 9.40
N ARG A 9 15.22 -1.53 10.26
CA ARG A 9 16.55 -1.09 10.73
C ARG A 9 17.21 -2.14 11.62
N SER A 10 16.41 -2.82 12.45
CA SER A 10 16.87 -3.83 13.40
C SER A 10 15.73 -4.81 13.72
N PRO A 11 16.03 -5.97 14.33
CA PRO A 11 15.00 -6.89 14.84
C PRO A 11 14.07 -6.22 15.86
N ASP A 12 14.57 -5.35 16.74
CA ASP A 12 13.76 -4.65 17.73
C ASP A 12 12.80 -3.66 17.08
N ALA A 13 13.24 -3.01 16.00
CA ALA A 13 12.39 -2.14 15.19
C ALA A 13 11.26 -2.94 14.50
N GLU A 14 11.56 -4.14 13.98
CA GLU A 14 10.55 -5.06 13.43
C GLU A 14 9.57 -5.51 14.51
N ALA A 15 10.06 -5.83 15.70
CA ALA A 15 9.21 -6.23 16.83
C ALA A 15 8.28 -5.10 17.29
N SER A 16 8.80 -3.87 17.41
CA SER A 16 8.01 -2.68 17.78
C SER A 16 6.93 -2.37 16.76
N PHE A 17 7.27 -2.42 15.47
CA PHE A 17 6.31 -2.26 14.38
C PHE A 17 5.22 -3.36 14.41
N THR A 18 5.63 -4.62 14.57
CA THR A 18 4.71 -5.75 14.61
C THR A 18 3.73 -5.63 15.78
N LYS A 19 4.21 -5.23 16.95
CA LYS A 19 3.37 -4.97 18.13
C LYS A 19 2.32 -3.89 17.86
N ALA A 20 2.72 -2.77 17.24
CA ALA A 20 1.78 -1.69 16.90
C ALA A 20 0.78 -2.14 15.82
N TYR A 21 1.22 -2.93 14.85
CA TYR A 21 0.35 -3.51 13.82
C TYR A 21 -0.69 -4.45 14.45
N ASP A 22 -0.28 -5.33 15.38
CA ASP A 22 -1.18 -6.24 16.09
C ASP A 22 -2.18 -5.50 16.97
N ALA A 23 -1.77 -4.40 17.60
CA ALA A 23 -2.67 -3.55 18.38
C ALA A 23 -3.81 -2.98 17.51
N VAL A 24 -3.53 -2.58 16.27
CA VAL A 24 -4.59 -2.15 15.32
C VAL A 24 -5.46 -3.34 14.92
N LEU A 25 -4.86 -4.48 14.59
CA LEU A 25 -5.64 -5.67 14.20
C LEU A 25 -6.53 -6.21 15.31
N SER A 26 -6.17 -6.03 16.58
CA SER A 26 -7.02 -6.43 17.70
C SER A 26 -8.37 -5.69 17.74
N THR A 27 -8.45 -4.52 17.08
CA THR A 27 -9.67 -3.73 16.94
C THR A 27 -10.38 -3.94 15.60
N TRP A 28 -9.95 -4.92 14.78
CA TRP A 28 -10.58 -5.22 13.50
C TRP A 28 -12.04 -5.64 13.71
N PRO A 29 -13.02 -4.99 13.05
CA PRO A 29 -14.42 -5.06 13.46
C PRO A 29 -15.15 -6.36 13.08
N VAL A 30 -14.50 -7.27 12.38
CA VAL A 30 -15.06 -8.54 11.92
C VAL A 30 -14.05 -9.67 12.04
N ALA A 31 -14.50 -10.92 12.04
CA ALA A 31 -13.60 -12.06 11.99
C ALA A 31 -12.70 -11.98 10.75
N TYR A 32 -11.42 -12.29 10.90
CA TYR A 32 -10.43 -12.25 9.84
C TYR A 32 -9.42 -13.38 9.96
N GLU A 33 -8.74 -13.65 8.86
CA GLU A 33 -7.57 -14.51 8.80
C GLU A 33 -6.38 -13.77 8.17
N ASN A 34 -5.18 -14.01 8.66
CA ASN A 34 -3.96 -13.54 8.01
C ASN A 34 -3.47 -14.62 7.04
N ARG A 35 -3.30 -14.26 5.77
CA ARG A 35 -2.71 -15.12 4.75
C ARG A 35 -1.37 -14.57 4.30
N TYR A 36 -0.42 -15.47 4.05
CA TYR A 36 0.84 -15.16 3.41
C TYR A 36 0.89 -15.88 2.06
N VAL A 37 0.73 -15.13 1.00
CA VAL A 37 0.65 -15.65 -0.36
C VAL A 37 2.02 -15.57 -1.02
N PRO A 38 2.60 -16.69 -1.45
CA PRO A 38 3.86 -16.69 -2.15
C PRO A 38 3.70 -16.11 -3.56
N THR A 39 4.60 -15.22 -3.94
CA THR A 39 4.74 -14.65 -5.28
C THR A 39 6.22 -14.67 -5.67
N SER A 40 6.54 -14.42 -6.94
CA SER A 40 7.93 -14.27 -7.38
C SER A 40 8.64 -13.06 -6.74
N PHE A 41 7.89 -12.15 -6.13
CA PHE A 41 8.41 -10.98 -5.40
C PHE A 41 8.63 -11.26 -3.91
N GLY A 42 8.17 -12.38 -3.38
CA GLY A 42 8.23 -12.77 -1.97
C GLY A 42 6.86 -13.18 -1.43
N GLN A 43 6.69 -13.18 -0.12
CA GLN A 43 5.42 -13.48 0.53
C GLN A 43 4.62 -12.20 0.76
N THR A 44 3.43 -12.13 0.18
CA THR A 44 2.50 -11.02 0.39
C THR A 44 1.55 -11.33 1.52
N HIS A 45 1.48 -10.45 2.52
CA HIS A 45 0.52 -10.54 3.61
C HIS A 45 -0.82 -9.95 3.19
N VAL A 46 -1.91 -10.66 3.49
CA VAL A 46 -3.29 -10.26 3.17
C VAL A 46 -4.17 -10.56 4.38
N ILE A 47 -4.95 -9.58 4.79
CA ILE A 47 -6.02 -9.75 5.78
C ILE A 47 -7.30 -10.10 5.03
N VAL A 48 -7.80 -11.30 5.25
CA VAL A 48 -9.01 -11.79 4.59
C VAL A 48 -10.17 -11.79 5.57
N SER A 49 -11.30 -11.19 5.20
CA SER A 49 -12.48 -11.09 6.05
C SER A 49 -13.76 -11.08 5.22
N GLY A 50 -14.91 -11.08 5.90
CA GLY A 50 -16.21 -10.94 5.26
C GLY A 50 -16.80 -12.24 4.74
N ASN A 51 -17.86 -12.09 3.94
CA ASN A 51 -18.69 -13.22 3.45
C ASN A 51 -17.86 -14.16 2.56
N PRO A 52 -17.66 -15.45 2.92
CA PRO A 52 -16.90 -16.39 2.10
C PRO A 52 -17.47 -16.57 0.67
N GLU A 53 -18.77 -16.49 0.52
CA GLU A 53 -19.48 -16.63 -0.76
C GLU A 53 -19.68 -15.29 -1.48
N GLY A 54 -19.26 -14.19 -0.86
CA GLY A 54 -19.38 -12.86 -1.44
C GLY A 54 -18.39 -12.62 -2.59
N PRO A 55 -18.72 -11.75 -3.54
CA PRO A 55 -17.79 -11.40 -4.61
C PRO A 55 -16.50 -10.81 -4.02
N PRO A 56 -15.32 -11.18 -4.56
CA PRO A 56 -14.05 -10.73 -4.02
C PRO A 56 -13.82 -9.23 -4.27
N VAL A 57 -13.38 -8.54 -3.23
CA VAL A 57 -12.89 -7.15 -3.30
C VAL A 57 -11.51 -7.06 -2.68
N MET A 58 -10.55 -6.54 -3.43
CA MET A 58 -9.18 -6.33 -3.00
C MET A 58 -8.96 -4.84 -2.73
N LEU A 59 -8.45 -4.54 -1.53
CA LEU A 59 -8.23 -3.19 -1.04
C LEU A 59 -6.73 -2.89 -1.03
N LEU A 60 -6.31 -1.93 -1.85
CA LEU A 60 -4.93 -1.45 -1.93
C LEU A 60 -4.81 -0.14 -1.14
N PRO A 61 -3.98 -0.09 -0.08
CA PRO A 61 -3.82 1.08 0.77
C PRO A 61 -3.09 2.20 0.01
N PRO A 62 -3.11 3.45 0.48
CA PRO A 62 -2.27 4.49 -0.09
C PRO A 62 -0.79 4.20 0.17
N GLY A 63 0.09 4.59 -0.75
CA GLY A 63 1.53 4.37 -0.67
C GLY A 63 2.13 4.77 0.69
N GLY A 64 3.01 3.92 1.22
CA GLY A 64 3.59 4.06 2.55
C GLY A 64 2.62 3.82 3.70
N SER A 65 1.48 3.17 3.44
CA SER A 65 0.50 2.75 4.44
C SER A 65 0.43 1.21 4.53
N HIS A 66 -0.52 0.69 5.27
CA HIS A 66 -0.66 -0.73 5.57
C HIS A 66 -2.13 -1.16 5.43
N ALA A 67 -2.37 -2.45 5.24
CA ALA A 67 -3.72 -3.02 5.15
C ALA A 67 -4.69 -2.57 6.26
N PRO A 68 -4.28 -2.40 7.55
CA PRO A 68 -5.16 -1.92 8.60
C PRO A 68 -5.80 -0.54 8.41
N ILE A 69 -5.36 0.27 7.44
CA ILE A 69 -6.03 1.55 7.14
C ILE A 69 -7.52 1.35 6.80
N TRP A 70 -7.87 0.17 6.29
CA TRP A 70 -9.22 -0.16 5.87
C TRP A 70 -10.17 -0.55 7.02
N ILE A 71 -9.69 -0.48 8.28
CA ILE A 71 -10.44 -0.92 9.47
C ILE A 71 -11.83 -0.28 9.57
N ARG A 72 -11.99 0.98 9.13
CA ARG A 72 -13.28 1.69 9.16
C ARG A 72 -14.23 1.30 8.03
N ASN A 73 -13.70 0.69 6.96
CA ASN A 73 -14.45 0.33 5.76
C ASN A 73 -14.84 -1.15 5.78
N VAL A 74 -13.98 -1.99 6.35
CA VAL A 74 -14.09 -3.43 6.25
C VAL A 74 -15.36 -3.98 6.87
N GLY A 75 -15.84 -3.41 7.99
CA GLY A 75 -17.08 -3.86 8.65
C GLY A 75 -18.30 -3.77 7.73
N THR A 76 -18.42 -2.69 6.97
CA THR A 76 -19.50 -2.52 6.00
C THR A 76 -19.30 -3.40 4.76
N LEU A 77 -18.10 -3.41 4.21
CA LEU A 77 -17.78 -4.23 3.03
C LEU A 77 -17.97 -5.72 3.28
N SER A 78 -17.59 -6.19 4.47
CA SER A 78 -17.67 -7.61 4.86
C SER A 78 -19.08 -8.19 4.92
N ARG A 79 -20.11 -7.35 4.92
CA ARG A 79 -21.51 -7.82 4.86
C ARG A 79 -21.85 -8.42 3.52
N SER A 80 -21.25 -7.94 2.43
CA SER A 80 -21.59 -8.32 1.06
C SER A 80 -20.45 -8.89 0.26
N PHE A 81 -19.22 -8.68 0.69
CA PHE A 81 -18.02 -9.05 -0.06
C PHE A 81 -17.11 -9.97 0.74
N ARG A 82 -16.32 -10.78 0.02
CA ARG A 82 -15.10 -11.36 0.56
C ARG A 82 -13.98 -10.34 0.38
N VAL A 83 -13.48 -9.79 1.48
CA VAL A 83 -12.55 -8.65 1.50
C VAL A 83 -11.11 -9.14 1.65
N TYR A 84 -10.22 -8.64 0.81
CA TYR A 84 -8.78 -8.90 0.81
C TYR A 84 -8.03 -7.57 0.99
N ALA A 85 -7.69 -7.20 2.22
CA ALA A 85 -6.88 -6.01 2.48
C ALA A 85 -5.40 -6.39 2.39
N VAL A 86 -4.67 -5.78 1.45
CA VAL A 86 -3.33 -6.19 1.05
C VAL A 86 -2.27 -5.28 1.66
N ASP A 87 -1.23 -5.88 2.20
CA ASP A 87 0.03 -5.22 2.50
C ASP A 87 0.92 -5.22 1.26
N ILE A 88 1.13 -4.04 0.65
CA ILE A 88 1.89 -3.92 -0.59
C ILE A 88 3.31 -4.44 -0.40
N ILE A 89 3.73 -5.38 -1.24
CA ILE A 89 5.07 -5.96 -1.14
C ILE A 89 6.15 -4.91 -1.44
N GLY A 90 7.23 -4.93 -0.66
CA GLY A 90 8.31 -3.94 -0.78
C GLY A 90 8.09 -2.66 0.02
N GLU A 91 6.94 -2.47 0.65
CA GLU A 91 6.70 -1.44 1.64
C GLU A 91 6.91 -1.98 3.07
N LEU A 92 7.05 -1.06 4.04
CA LEU A 92 7.26 -1.43 5.44
C LEU A 92 5.93 -1.90 6.04
N ASN A 93 5.70 -3.20 6.02
CA ASN A 93 4.50 -3.87 6.50
C ASN A 93 4.81 -5.35 6.82
N ARG A 94 3.81 -6.21 6.85
CA ARG A 94 3.97 -7.64 7.13
C ARG A 94 4.36 -8.50 5.92
N SER A 95 4.32 -7.96 4.71
CA SER A 95 4.82 -8.65 3.53
C SER A 95 6.34 -8.82 3.60
N ARG A 96 6.85 -9.89 3.01
CA ARG A 96 8.26 -10.30 3.08
C ARG A 96 8.86 -10.34 1.68
N PRO A 97 9.36 -9.20 1.17
CA PRO A 97 9.89 -9.13 -0.18
C PRO A 97 11.22 -9.88 -0.31
N THR A 98 11.44 -10.46 -1.49
CA THR A 98 12.72 -11.06 -1.91
C THR A 98 13.31 -10.33 -3.10
N ARG A 99 12.49 -9.59 -3.85
CA ARG A 99 12.93 -8.67 -4.92
C ARG A 99 12.10 -7.39 -4.91
N PRO A 100 12.66 -6.24 -5.34
CA PRO A 100 11.92 -4.99 -5.39
C PRO A 100 10.96 -4.95 -6.58
N ILE A 101 9.83 -4.25 -6.42
CA ILE A 101 8.99 -3.80 -7.55
C ILE A 101 9.65 -2.54 -8.13
N LYS A 102 10.08 -2.59 -9.39
CA LYS A 102 10.86 -1.51 -10.01
C LYS A 102 10.01 -0.57 -10.87
N ASN A 103 8.88 -1.01 -11.37
CA ASN A 103 8.01 -0.25 -12.26
C ASN A 103 6.54 -0.73 -12.17
N HIS A 104 5.65 -0.02 -12.87
CA HIS A 104 4.22 -0.33 -12.90
C HIS A 104 3.91 -1.73 -13.47
N THR A 105 4.64 -2.17 -14.50
CA THR A 105 4.46 -3.52 -15.07
C THR A 105 4.76 -4.61 -14.05
N ALA A 106 5.85 -4.45 -13.28
CA ALA A 106 6.20 -5.38 -12.20
C ALA A 106 5.16 -5.38 -11.07
N PHE A 107 4.51 -4.23 -10.82
CA PHE A 107 3.39 -4.18 -9.88
C PHE A 107 2.19 -4.97 -10.38
N VAL A 108 1.82 -4.81 -11.65
CA VAL A 108 0.71 -5.56 -12.27
C VAL A 108 1.01 -7.06 -12.31
N GLU A 109 2.27 -7.45 -12.58
CA GLU A 109 2.73 -8.84 -12.50
C GLU A 109 2.53 -9.38 -11.08
N TRP A 110 3.00 -8.66 -10.05
CA TRP A 110 2.82 -9.03 -8.66
C TRP A 110 1.34 -9.19 -8.25
N ILE A 111 0.47 -8.23 -8.61
CA ILE A 111 -0.98 -8.34 -8.35
C ILE A 111 -1.57 -9.58 -9.05
N THR A 112 -1.16 -9.87 -10.29
CA THR A 112 -1.63 -11.04 -11.03
C THR A 112 -1.25 -12.33 -10.31
N GLU A 113 0.02 -12.46 -9.89
CA GLU A 113 0.49 -13.61 -9.13
C GLU A 113 -0.20 -13.74 -7.76
N LEU A 114 -0.49 -12.60 -7.11
CA LEU A 114 -1.25 -12.57 -5.86
C LEU A 114 -2.67 -13.09 -6.05
N LEU A 115 -3.35 -12.70 -7.13
CA LEU A 115 -4.67 -13.22 -7.47
C LEU A 115 -4.63 -14.72 -7.73
N ASP A 116 -3.61 -15.21 -8.44
CA ASP A 116 -3.42 -16.65 -8.70
C ASP A 116 -3.20 -17.43 -7.40
N GLY A 117 -2.34 -16.93 -6.52
CA GLY A 117 -2.08 -17.54 -5.21
C GLY A 117 -3.29 -17.53 -4.27
N LEU A 118 -4.20 -16.56 -4.43
CA LEU A 118 -5.49 -16.50 -3.74
C LEU A 118 -6.59 -17.31 -4.44
N GLN A 119 -6.31 -17.91 -5.60
CA GLN A 119 -7.27 -18.63 -6.45
C GLN A 119 -8.44 -17.74 -6.94
N LEU A 120 -8.16 -16.47 -7.14
CA LEU A 120 -9.12 -15.48 -7.62
C LEU A 120 -8.95 -15.26 -9.13
N GLN A 121 -9.92 -15.69 -9.94
CA GLN A 121 -9.89 -15.44 -11.37
C GLN A 121 -10.08 -13.95 -11.69
N ARG A 122 -11.05 -13.31 -11.02
CA ARG A 122 -11.38 -11.89 -11.18
C ARG A 122 -11.68 -11.26 -9.82
N VAL A 123 -11.40 -9.99 -9.69
CA VAL A 123 -11.59 -9.24 -8.44
C VAL A 123 -12.13 -7.84 -8.70
N ASN A 124 -12.87 -7.28 -7.73
CA ASN A 124 -13.13 -5.85 -7.69
C ASN A 124 -11.91 -5.18 -7.00
N LEU A 125 -11.27 -4.20 -7.66
CA LEU A 125 -10.13 -3.48 -7.10
C LEU A 125 -10.58 -2.14 -6.51
N VAL A 126 -10.12 -1.86 -5.29
CA VAL A 126 -10.24 -0.54 -4.67
C VAL A 126 -8.82 -0.04 -4.40
N GLY A 127 -8.43 1.05 -5.01
CA GLY A 127 -7.10 1.63 -4.83
C GLY A 127 -7.19 3.08 -4.33
N ASN A 128 -6.35 3.42 -3.35
CA ASN A 128 -6.29 4.75 -2.77
C ASN A 128 -4.96 5.44 -3.11
N SER A 129 -5.02 6.72 -3.51
CA SER A 129 -3.85 7.55 -3.81
C SER A 129 -2.92 6.90 -4.86
N ASN A 130 -1.65 6.66 -4.53
CA ASN A 130 -0.68 6.00 -5.40
C ASN A 130 -1.14 4.61 -5.86
N ASP A 131 -1.74 3.84 -4.98
CA ASP A 131 -2.20 2.50 -5.32
C ASP A 131 -3.55 2.50 -6.05
N GLY A 132 -4.23 3.66 -6.10
CA GLY A 132 -5.30 3.93 -7.04
C GLY A 132 -4.80 3.97 -8.49
N PHE A 133 -3.64 4.58 -8.74
CA PHE A 133 -2.98 4.52 -10.04
C PHE A 133 -2.66 3.08 -10.45
N PHE A 134 -2.08 2.28 -9.55
CA PHE A 134 -1.75 0.88 -9.84
C PHE A 134 -2.99 -0.01 -10.02
N ALA A 135 -4.09 0.27 -9.32
CA ALA A 135 -5.36 -0.41 -9.55
C ALA A 135 -5.88 -0.15 -10.97
N LEU A 136 -5.77 1.10 -11.45
CA LEU A 136 -6.14 1.46 -12.83
C LEU A 136 -5.21 0.79 -13.84
N GLU A 137 -3.89 0.83 -13.65
CA GLU A 137 -2.91 0.15 -14.51
C GLU A 137 -3.19 -1.36 -14.59
N THR A 138 -3.54 -1.98 -13.46
CA THR A 138 -3.91 -3.41 -13.44
C THR A 138 -5.15 -3.66 -14.29
N ALA A 139 -6.17 -2.81 -14.19
CA ALA A 139 -7.38 -2.97 -14.99
C ALA A 139 -7.15 -2.74 -16.49
N LEU A 140 -6.22 -1.86 -16.86
CA LEU A 140 -5.87 -1.59 -18.25
C LEU A 140 -5.00 -2.70 -18.86
N LEU A 141 -4.07 -3.25 -18.09
CA LEU A 141 -3.11 -4.25 -18.58
C LEU A 141 -3.60 -5.70 -18.40
N ARG A 142 -4.56 -5.93 -17.51
CA ARG A 142 -5.16 -7.24 -17.20
C ARG A 142 -6.68 -7.13 -17.05
N PRO A 143 -7.40 -6.65 -18.07
CA PRO A 143 -8.86 -6.44 -17.98
C PRO A 143 -9.62 -7.72 -17.67
N GLU A 144 -9.09 -8.89 -18.05
CA GLU A 144 -9.66 -10.19 -17.75
C GLU A 144 -9.61 -10.55 -16.26
N ARG A 145 -8.72 -9.92 -15.47
CA ARG A 145 -8.55 -10.18 -14.04
C ARG A 145 -9.30 -9.21 -13.16
N VAL A 146 -9.83 -8.13 -13.72
CA VAL A 146 -10.52 -7.07 -12.98
C VAL A 146 -11.99 -7.01 -13.39
N ASN A 147 -12.86 -7.00 -12.40
CA ASN A 147 -14.30 -6.88 -12.62
C ASN A 147 -14.76 -5.41 -12.60
N LYS A 148 -14.41 -4.71 -11.52
CA LYS A 148 -14.67 -3.27 -11.33
C LYS A 148 -13.48 -2.61 -10.64
N VAL A 149 -13.28 -1.32 -10.89
CA VAL A 149 -12.27 -0.50 -10.20
C VAL A 149 -12.95 0.64 -9.49
N VAL A 150 -12.57 0.85 -8.23
CA VAL A 150 -12.92 2.04 -7.45
C VAL A 150 -11.62 2.78 -7.14
N LEU A 151 -11.55 4.04 -7.55
CA LEU A 151 -10.39 4.89 -7.38
C LEU A 151 -10.70 5.97 -6.34
N ILE A 152 -9.95 5.97 -5.23
CA ILE A 152 -10.09 6.94 -4.15
C ILE A 152 -8.92 7.90 -4.25
N SER A 153 -9.20 9.16 -4.64
CA SER A 153 -8.18 10.21 -4.83
C SER A 153 -6.92 9.71 -5.54
N PRO A 154 -7.05 9.05 -6.71
CA PRO A 154 -5.93 8.38 -7.36
C PRO A 154 -4.87 9.40 -7.76
N ALA A 155 -3.62 9.16 -7.38
CA ALA A 155 -2.52 10.03 -7.75
C ALA A 155 -2.26 9.94 -9.26
N ALA A 156 -2.05 11.09 -9.91
CA ALA A 156 -1.57 11.21 -11.30
C ALA A 156 -2.36 10.47 -12.38
N THR A 157 -3.62 10.16 -12.15
CA THR A 157 -4.45 9.45 -13.12
C THR A 157 -5.19 10.39 -14.07
N PHE A 158 -5.78 11.45 -13.54
CA PHE A 158 -6.67 12.37 -14.30
C PHE A 158 -6.11 13.78 -14.42
N VAL A 159 -5.17 14.16 -13.59
CA VAL A 159 -4.56 15.49 -13.55
C VAL A 159 -3.05 15.34 -13.49
N GLN A 160 -2.33 16.02 -14.39
CA GLN A 160 -0.90 16.16 -14.27
C GLN A 160 -0.57 16.85 -12.94
N MET A 161 0.28 16.20 -12.15
CA MET A 161 0.78 16.82 -10.92
C MET A 161 1.68 17.99 -11.29
N TRP A 162 1.16 19.20 -11.08
CA TRP A 162 1.81 20.45 -11.49
C TRP A 162 3.10 20.72 -10.68
N ALA A 163 3.98 21.54 -11.26
CA ALA A 163 5.32 21.85 -10.73
C ALA A 163 5.34 22.33 -9.26
N TRP A 164 4.27 22.98 -8.77
CA TRP A 164 4.20 23.42 -7.37
C TRP A 164 4.21 22.26 -6.35
N TRP A 165 3.77 21.05 -6.75
CA TRP A 165 3.94 19.83 -5.94
C TRP A 165 5.41 19.49 -5.69
N TRP A 166 6.28 19.82 -6.64
CA TRP A 166 7.72 19.65 -6.51
C TRP A 166 8.29 20.52 -5.41
N HIS A 167 7.78 21.74 -5.27
CA HIS A 167 8.19 22.66 -4.21
C HIS A 167 7.73 22.22 -2.82
N LEU A 168 6.69 21.37 -2.74
CA LEU A 168 6.19 20.81 -1.48
C LEU A 168 6.72 19.40 -1.19
N LEU A 169 6.69 18.50 -2.16
CA LEU A 169 7.09 17.10 -1.95
C LEU A 169 8.61 16.91 -1.93
N VAL A 170 9.36 17.62 -2.76
CA VAL A 170 10.82 17.48 -2.78
C VAL A 170 11.44 17.94 -1.46
N PRO A 171 11.11 19.13 -0.90
CA PRO A 171 11.56 19.49 0.42
C PRO A 171 11.10 18.52 1.50
N ALA A 172 9.83 18.06 1.45
CA ALA A 172 9.32 17.09 2.41
C ALA A 172 10.09 15.75 2.35
N HIS A 173 10.45 15.26 1.16
CA HIS A 173 11.23 14.03 0.99
C HIS A 173 12.71 14.19 1.34
N ILE A 174 13.27 15.40 1.17
CA ILE A 174 14.65 15.70 1.55
C ILE A 174 14.74 15.99 3.04
N VAL A 175 13.78 16.73 3.60
CA VAL A 175 13.79 17.17 5.00
C VAL A 175 13.24 16.07 5.93
N ALA A 176 12.22 15.32 5.54
CA ALA A 176 11.66 14.24 6.36
C ALA A 176 12.68 13.19 6.81
N PRO A 177 13.65 12.75 5.99
CA PRO A 177 14.73 11.86 6.45
C PRO A 177 15.71 12.51 7.44
N LEU A 178 15.77 13.83 7.49
CA LEU A 178 16.62 14.59 8.44
C LEU A 178 15.90 14.83 9.76
N ILE A 179 14.56 14.75 9.77
CA ILE A 179 13.73 14.93 10.95
C ILE A 179 13.54 13.58 11.63
N HIS A 180 14.44 13.21 12.53
CA HIS A 180 14.32 12.00 13.37
C HIS A 180 13.52 12.27 14.66
N SER A 181 12.85 13.40 14.76
CA SER A 181 12.09 13.77 15.95
C SER A 181 10.67 13.20 15.85
N GLU A 182 10.36 12.25 16.73
CA GLU A 182 9.02 11.71 16.94
C GLU A 182 7.95 12.80 17.04
N ARG A 183 8.24 13.85 17.83
CA ARG A 183 7.34 15.00 18.01
C ARG A 183 7.03 15.73 16.70
N MET A 184 8.01 15.88 15.80
CA MET A 184 7.80 16.54 14.50
C MET A 184 7.02 15.63 13.54
N ILE A 185 7.30 14.34 13.55
CA ILE A 185 6.54 13.34 12.76
C ILE A 185 5.06 13.40 13.18
N MET A 186 4.78 13.36 14.46
CA MET A 186 3.40 13.41 14.96
C MET A 186 2.70 14.73 14.62
N LYS A 187 3.38 15.89 14.77
CA LYS A 187 2.81 17.17 14.35
C LYS A 187 2.48 17.23 12.85
N ALA A 188 3.33 16.66 11.99
CA ALA A 188 3.07 16.59 10.57
C ALA A 188 1.85 15.70 10.26
N TYR A 189 1.70 14.59 10.98
CA TYR A 189 0.50 13.75 10.88
C TYR A 189 -0.75 14.47 11.38
N ASP A 190 -0.71 15.11 12.53
CA ASP A 190 -1.84 15.85 13.09
C ASP A 190 -2.30 16.96 12.11
N TRP A 191 -1.34 17.62 11.45
CA TRP A 191 -1.66 18.61 10.43
C TRP A 191 -2.27 17.98 9.17
N LEU A 192 -1.70 16.87 8.68
CA LEU A 192 -2.18 16.20 7.45
C LEU A 192 -3.58 15.59 7.64
N TRP A 193 -3.90 15.15 8.85
CA TRP A 193 -5.13 14.47 9.19
C TRP A 193 -6.10 15.35 9.99
N GLN A 194 -5.95 16.68 9.92
CA GLN A 194 -6.87 17.60 10.59
C GLN A 194 -8.32 17.29 10.23
N GLY A 195 -9.14 17.00 11.28
CA GLY A 195 -10.55 16.67 11.11
C GLY A 195 -10.88 15.19 10.88
N PHE A 196 -9.89 14.31 10.74
CA PHE A 196 -10.12 12.87 10.74
C PHE A 196 -9.76 12.28 12.12
N PRO A 197 -10.73 11.69 12.84
CA PRO A 197 -10.44 11.02 14.10
C PRO A 197 -9.62 9.75 13.80
N MET A 198 -8.32 9.78 14.04
CA MET A 198 -7.48 8.58 14.08
C MET A 198 -7.48 8.04 15.50
N ASP A 199 -7.70 6.73 15.67
CA ASP A 199 -7.50 6.10 16.97
C ASP A 199 -6.01 6.03 17.31
N ASP A 200 -5.70 5.96 18.61
CA ASP A 200 -4.33 6.00 19.11
C ASP A 200 -3.50 4.80 18.64
N CYS A 201 -4.11 3.62 18.46
CA CYS A 201 -3.42 2.44 17.96
C CYS A 201 -2.92 2.65 16.52
N TYR A 202 -3.73 3.27 15.65
CA TYR A 202 -3.32 3.55 14.29
C TYR A 202 -2.28 4.66 14.21
N ARG A 203 -2.37 5.67 15.09
CA ARG A 203 -1.32 6.71 15.25
C ARG A 203 0.03 6.08 15.62
N GLU A 204 0.03 5.17 16.61
CA GLU A 204 1.23 4.45 17.01
C GLU A 204 1.79 3.60 15.88
N LEU A 205 0.96 2.86 15.13
CA LEU A 205 1.40 2.09 13.97
C LEU A 205 2.09 2.98 12.92
N ARG A 206 1.53 4.15 12.64
CA ARG A 206 2.11 5.11 11.70
C ARG A 206 3.44 5.67 12.19
N LEU A 207 3.56 5.94 13.49
CA LEU A 207 4.80 6.36 14.11
C LEU A 207 5.86 5.27 13.99
N GLN A 208 5.54 4.05 14.38
CA GLN A 208 6.44 2.91 14.30
C GLN A 208 6.89 2.62 12.87
N SER A 209 6.04 2.80 11.87
CA SER A 209 6.43 2.71 10.47
C SER A 209 7.56 3.67 10.10
N LYS A 210 7.53 4.90 10.60
CA LYS A 210 8.57 5.90 10.30
C LYS A 210 9.86 5.67 11.08
N LEU A 211 9.74 5.22 12.32
CA LEU A 211 10.90 4.98 13.18
C LEU A 211 11.62 3.66 12.85
N SER A 212 10.89 2.64 12.43
CA SER A 212 11.40 1.27 12.25
C SER A 212 12.01 1.00 10.87
N GLY A 213 11.64 1.78 9.86
CA GLY A 213 12.13 1.60 8.48
C GLY A 213 13.61 1.96 8.32
N LYS A 214 14.36 1.17 7.55
CA LYS A 214 15.62 1.64 6.94
C LYS A 214 15.29 2.87 6.09
N ARG A 215 16.28 3.76 5.84
CA ARG A 215 16.09 4.86 4.88
C ARG A 215 15.45 4.31 3.61
N TYR A 216 14.14 4.50 3.51
CA TYR A 216 13.33 3.93 2.46
C TYR A 216 13.71 4.63 1.15
N ARG A 217 14.31 3.89 0.25
CA ARG A 217 14.17 4.20 -1.17
C ARG A 217 12.87 3.53 -1.59
N PRO A 218 11.84 4.30 -2.04
CA PRO A 218 10.63 3.69 -2.56
C PRO A 218 11.00 2.60 -3.54
N SER A 219 10.40 1.41 -3.41
CA SER A 219 10.69 0.27 -4.29
C SER A 219 10.36 0.57 -5.74
N ILE A 220 9.42 1.47 -5.96
CA ILE A 220 9.15 2.08 -7.26
C ILE A 220 10.02 3.34 -7.30
N ASN A 221 10.95 3.37 -8.24
CA ASN A 221 11.82 4.53 -8.44
C ASN A 221 10.91 5.77 -8.54
N SER A 222 10.97 6.64 -7.53
CA SER A 222 10.29 7.94 -7.59
C SER A 222 10.66 8.71 -8.87
N VAL A 223 11.81 8.40 -9.46
CA VAL A 223 12.26 8.91 -10.76
C VAL A 223 11.41 8.37 -11.92
N GLU A 224 10.99 7.11 -11.93
CA GLU A 224 10.12 6.57 -12.99
C GLU A 224 8.68 7.06 -12.85
N LEU A 225 8.16 7.15 -11.61
CA LEU A 225 6.92 7.88 -11.34
C LEU A 225 7.04 9.34 -11.81
N ILE A 226 8.13 10.00 -11.49
CA ILE A 226 8.45 11.36 -11.92
C ILE A 226 8.53 11.46 -13.44
N GLN A 227 9.21 10.56 -14.14
CA GLN A 227 9.28 10.54 -15.60
C GLN A 227 7.93 10.28 -16.24
N PHE A 228 7.12 9.39 -15.69
CA PHE A 228 5.77 9.15 -16.15
C PHE A 228 4.89 10.41 -15.94
N PHE A 229 5.03 11.09 -14.81
CA PHE A 229 4.32 12.34 -14.49
C PHE A 229 4.76 13.51 -15.37
N LEU A 230 6.03 13.59 -15.75
CA LEU A 230 6.54 14.68 -16.58
C LEU A 230 6.32 14.46 -18.08
N CYS A 231 6.37 13.22 -18.54
CA CYS A 231 6.41 12.89 -19.98
C CYS A 231 5.08 12.32 -20.51
N GLY A 232 4.12 11.94 -19.64
CA GLY A 232 2.94 11.19 -20.04
C GLY A 232 3.30 9.79 -20.58
N PRO A 233 2.32 8.94 -20.93
CA PRO A 233 2.58 7.67 -21.56
C PRO A 233 3.29 7.95 -22.91
N ARG A 234 4.50 7.43 -23.10
CA ARG A 234 5.17 7.49 -24.39
C ARG A 234 4.26 6.83 -25.42
N ARG A 235 3.54 7.65 -26.20
CA ARG A 235 2.85 7.14 -27.38
C ARG A 235 3.92 6.50 -28.25
N LYS A 236 3.90 5.18 -28.37
CA LYS A 236 4.62 4.50 -29.44
C LYS A 236 4.05 5.10 -30.73
N ARG A 237 4.83 5.90 -31.44
CA ARG A 237 4.52 6.23 -32.83
C ARG A 237 4.58 4.91 -33.58
N GLN A 238 3.44 4.48 -34.07
CA GLN A 238 3.34 3.44 -35.09
C GLN A 238 3.93 3.99 -36.38
#